data_56dd7604f009051c12509e3fceb5fa35
#
_entry.id   56dd7604f009051c12509e3fceb5fa35
#
_cell.length_a   1.000
_cell.length_b   1.000
_cell.length_c   1.000
_cell.angle_alpha   90.00
_cell.angle_beta   90.00
_cell.angle_gamma   90.00
#
_symmetry.space_group_name_H-M   'P 1'
#
loop_
_entity.id
_entity.type
_entity.pdbx_description
1 polymer ?
#
loop_
_entity_poly.entity_id
_entity_poly.type
_entity_poly.pdbx_seq_one_letter_code
_entity_poly.pdbx_strand_id
1 'polypeptide(L)'
;MFLKDIKIAFLEQDYPFDPDKTIFDQVMSSSTDFTSGLDQEHLWEYEHRVMKFLTNFYLPDPGQKMKELSGGEVKRVALTQMLASEAEFLIMDEPTNHLDIDAIEFLEGYLSRSRCTLLMVTHDRYFLDRVCNTVMEMDHGAIYTYRGNYQNFLEKREERIANYNSETDKVRNILRRELEWIRSTPCARTGKARYRINAFYDLKDRASQVYTQKQVNMDPMKGSTRLGTKIIN
;
A
#
# COMPACT_ATOMS: atom_id res chain seq x y z
N MET A 1 10.65 -13.60 13.30
CA MET A 1 11.61 -13.23 14.36
C MET A 1 11.95 -11.76 14.11
N PHE A 2 11.40 -10.85 14.88
CA PHE A 2 11.79 -9.43 14.78
C PHE A 2 13.16 -9.28 15.43
N LEU A 3 14.07 -8.58 14.74
CA LEU A 3 15.32 -8.16 15.36
C LEU A 3 14.96 -7.24 16.52
N LYS A 4 15.51 -7.51 17.70
CA LYS A 4 15.35 -6.62 18.85
C LYS A 4 15.99 -5.27 18.50
N ASP A 5 15.33 -4.20 18.89
CA ASP A 5 15.80 -2.80 18.87
C ASP A 5 15.78 -2.06 17.53
N ILE A 6 14.98 -2.49 16.54
CA ILE A 6 14.74 -1.68 15.33
C ILE A 6 13.73 -0.57 15.65
N LYS A 7 14.10 0.67 15.39
CA LYS A 7 13.19 1.81 15.48
C LYS A 7 12.24 1.80 14.28
N ILE A 8 10.94 1.71 14.56
CA ILE A 8 9.88 1.70 13.54
C ILE A 8 9.07 2.99 13.68
N ALA A 9 8.81 3.66 12.57
CA ALA A 9 7.88 4.79 12.52
C ALA A 9 6.75 4.49 11.52
N PHE A 10 5.55 4.92 11.89
CA PHE A 10 4.35 4.65 11.13
C PHE A 10 3.64 5.96 10.76
N LEU A 11 3.27 6.12 9.49
CA LEU A 11 2.44 7.20 8.99
C LEU A 11 1.03 6.67 8.73
N GLU A 12 0.12 6.98 9.63
CA GLU A 12 -1.30 6.64 9.48
C GLU A 12 -1.99 7.55 8.45
N GLN A 13 -3.06 7.05 7.87
CA GLN A 13 -3.90 7.85 6.97
C GLN A 13 -4.54 9.01 7.71
N ASP A 14 -5.07 8.75 8.90
CA ASP A 14 -5.65 9.74 9.81
C ASP A 14 -4.67 9.99 10.96
N TYR A 15 -3.93 11.10 10.89
CA TYR A 15 -2.97 11.46 11.92
C TYR A 15 -3.71 12.03 13.15
N PRO A 16 -3.59 11.39 14.32
CA PRO A 16 -4.20 11.89 15.55
C PRO A 16 -3.44 13.11 16.07
N PHE A 17 -4.14 14.22 16.32
CA PHE A 17 -3.55 15.43 16.85
C PHE A 17 -4.47 16.13 17.85
N ASP A 18 -3.85 16.93 18.74
CA ASP A 18 -4.56 17.82 19.67
C ASP A 18 -4.77 19.18 18.99
N PRO A 19 -6.03 19.62 18.79
CA PRO A 19 -6.34 20.87 18.08
C PRO A 19 -5.75 22.13 18.72
N ASP A 20 -5.54 22.10 20.04
CA ASP A 20 -5.07 23.28 20.80
C ASP A 20 -3.55 23.36 20.97
N LYS A 21 -2.82 22.27 20.65
CA LYS A 21 -1.37 22.29 20.63
C LYS A 21 -0.82 23.07 19.45
N THR A 22 0.39 23.60 19.63
CA THR A 22 1.17 24.12 18.51
C THR A 22 1.75 22.98 17.68
N ILE A 23 2.16 23.26 16.44
CA ILE A 23 2.85 22.27 15.57
C ILE A 23 4.04 21.66 16.31
N PHE A 24 4.87 22.51 16.94
CA PHE A 24 6.06 22.07 17.65
C PHE A 24 5.69 21.17 18.84
N ASP A 25 4.76 21.61 19.69
CA ASP A 25 4.32 20.83 20.86
C ASP A 25 3.68 19.49 20.45
N GLN A 26 2.94 19.47 19.33
CA GLN A 26 2.35 18.24 18.79
C GLN A 26 3.44 17.25 18.40
N VAL A 27 4.43 17.66 17.62
CA VAL A 27 5.53 16.80 17.18
C VAL A 27 6.34 16.30 18.37
N MET A 28 6.69 17.16 19.30
CA MET A 28 7.49 16.82 20.49
C MET A 28 6.74 15.86 21.42
N SER A 29 5.46 16.11 21.69
CA SER A 29 4.66 15.28 22.58
C SER A 29 4.33 13.90 22.02
N SER A 30 4.17 13.79 20.71
CA SER A 30 3.90 12.52 20.02
C SER A 30 5.16 11.68 19.80
N SER A 31 6.31 12.26 20.05
CA SER A 31 7.62 11.59 19.86
C SER A 31 8.24 11.06 21.15
N THR A 32 7.45 10.92 22.22
CA THR A 32 7.93 10.46 23.53
C THR A 32 8.64 9.11 23.48
N ASP A 33 8.21 8.19 22.60
CA ASP A 33 8.84 6.89 22.42
C ASP A 33 10.26 7.01 21.84
N PHE A 34 10.54 8.05 21.07
CA PHE A 34 11.85 8.30 20.45
C PHE A 34 12.73 9.23 21.29
N THR A 35 12.12 10.06 22.13
CA THR A 35 12.82 11.07 22.94
C THR A 35 13.00 10.67 24.39
N SER A 36 12.25 9.67 24.88
CA SER A 36 12.37 9.18 26.23
C SER A 36 13.75 8.55 26.48
N GLY A 37 14.51 9.18 27.35
CA GLY A 37 15.87 8.73 27.69
C GLY A 37 16.99 9.40 26.92
N LEU A 38 16.70 10.35 26.03
CA LEU A 38 17.72 11.19 25.41
C LEU A 38 18.28 12.18 26.45
N ASP A 39 19.57 12.45 26.38
CA ASP A 39 20.20 13.55 27.08
C ASP A 39 19.86 14.91 26.42
N GLN A 40 20.28 16.01 27.02
CA GLN A 40 19.98 17.34 26.50
C GLN A 40 20.57 17.61 25.12
N GLU A 41 21.72 17.04 24.81
CA GLU A 41 22.39 17.22 23.52
C GLU A 41 21.61 16.54 22.39
N HIS A 42 21.21 15.28 22.56
CA HIS A 42 20.43 14.54 21.58
C HIS A 42 18.99 15.09 21.43
N LEU A 43 18.41 15.63 22.51
CA LEU A 43 17.12 16.31 22.45
C LEU A 43 17.21 17.59 21.59
N TRP A 44 18.27 18.37 21.78
CA TRP A 44 18.52 19.56 20.97
C TRP A 44 18.72 19.21 19.47
N GLU A 45 19.45 18.14 19.18
CA GLU A 45 19.61 17.63 17.80
C GLU A 45 18.27 17.22 17.18
N TYR A 46 17.41 16.56 17.96
CA TYR A 46 16.07 16.18 17.53
C TYR A 46 15.21 17.41 17.22
N GLU A 47 15.17 18.41 18.10
CA GLU A 47 14.47 19.67 17.88
C GLU A 47 14.95 20.39 16.62
N HIS A 48 16.26 20.41 16.41
CA HIS A 48 16.85 20.99 15.22
C HIS A 48 16.43 20.27 13.92
N ARG A 49 16.36 18.94 13.96
CA ARG A 49 15.83 18.14 12.84
C ARG A 49 14.37 18.44 12.57
N VAL A 50 13.55 18.52 13.61
CA VAL A 50 12.13 18.87 13.49
C VAL A 50 11.99 20.22 12.79
N MET A 51 12.70 21.26 13.25
CA MET A 51 12.67 22.58 12.64
C MET A 51 13.10 22.57 11.17
N LYS A 52 14.13 21.79 10.85
CA LYS A 52 14.61 21.61 9.47
C LYS A 52 13.53 20.99 8.58
N PHE A 53 12.84 19.94 9.05
CA PHE A 53 11.78 19.30 8.28
C PHE A 53 10.55 20.20 8.14
N LEU A 54 10.15 20.92 9.18
CA LEU A 54 9.06 21.90 9.10
C LEU A 54 9.34 22.95 8.02
N THR A 55 10.56 23.48 7.98
CA THR A 55 10.97 24.43 6.94
C THR A 55 10.92 23.80 5.54
N ASN A 56 11.43 22.60 5.37
CA ASN A 56 11.44 21.91 4.08
C ASN A 56 10.04 21.50 3.60
N PHE A 57 9.11 21.30 4.51
CA PHE A 57 7.70 21.06 4.21
C PHE A 57 6.86 22.35 4.15
N TYR A 58 7.51 23.52 4.10
CA TYR A 58 6.84 24.83 4.01
C TYR A 58 5.87 25.12 5.17
N LEU A 59 6.25 24.71 6.37
CA LEU A 59 5.58 25.00 7.64
C LEU A 59 6.50 25.87 8.52
N PRO A 60 6.69 27.15 8.19
CA PRO A 60 7.73 27.98 8.82
C PRO A 60 7.37 28.45 10.23
N ASP A 61 6.10 28.43 10.61
CA ASP A 61 5.66 28.87 11.94
C ASP A 61 5.34 27.66 12.85
N PRO A 62 6.30 27.20 13.67
CA PRO A 62 6.10 26.10 14.60
C PRO A 62 5.13 26.43 15.75
N GLY A 63 4.83 27.72 15.97
CA GLY A 63 3.89 28.21 16.97
C GLY A 63 2.42 28.19 16.53
N GLN A 64 2.14 27.95 15.26
CA GLN A 64 0.78 27.85 14.72
C GLN A 64 0.04 26.68 15.36
N LYS A 65 -1.27 26.85 15.65
CA LYS A 65 -2.07 25.80 16.27
C LYS A 65 -2.52 24.77 15.25
N MET A 66 -2.57 23.51 15.66
CA MET A 66 -2.98 22.38 14.82
C MET A 66 -4.37 22.55 14.20
N LYS A 67 -5.32 23.15 14.91
CA LYS A 67 -6.69 23.41 14.41
C LYS A 67 -6.77 24.42 13.27
N GLU A 68 -5.74 25.20 13.05
CA GLU A 68 -5.66 26.22 12.00
C GLU A 68 -5.10 25.67 10.69
N LEU A 69 -4.62 24.42 10.72
CA LEU A 69 -4.00 23.76 9.60
C LEU A 69 -5.02 23.13 8.66
N SER A 70 -4.75 23.19 7.37
CA SER A 70 -5.41 22.37 6.36
C SER A 70 -5.02 20.89 6.48
N GLY A 71 -5.80 20.00 5.90
CA GLY A 71 -5.48 18.55 5.91
C GLY A 71 -4.09 18.22 5.32
N GLY A 72 -3.67 18.95 4.28
CA GLY A 72 -2.33 18.82 3.70
C GLY A 72 -1.22 19.28 4.65
N GLU A 73 -1.44 20.34 5.41
CA GLU A 73 -0.49 20.82 6.42
C GLU A 73 -0.39 19.85 7.59
N VAL A 74 -1.51 19.30 8.05
CA VAL A 74 -1.53 18.24 9.08
C VAL A 74 -0.71 17.01 8.61
N LYS A 75 -0.85 16.60 7.35
CA LYS A 75 -0.07 15.50 6.78
C LYS A 75 1.43 15.82 6.76
N ARG A 76 1.82 17.09 6.44
CA ARG A 76 3.21 17.53 6.47
C ARG A 76 3.78 17.54 7.89
N VAL A 77 2.97 17.87 8.91
CA VAL A 77 3.38 17.74 10.32
C VAL A 77 3.62 16.27 10.68
N ALA A 78 2.73 15.37 10.30
CA ALA A 78 2.89 13.92 10.53
C ALA A 78 4.16 13.36 9.87
N LEU A 79 4.43 13.77 8.62
CA LEU A 79 5.66 13.40 7.92
C LEU A 79 6.90 13.97 8.62
N THR A 80 6.84 15.22 9.10
CA THR A 80 7.93 15.82 9.87
C THR A 80 8.26 14.99 11.10
N GLN A 81 7.26 14.62 11.89
CA GLN A 81 7.44 13.80 13.08
C GLN A 81 8.09 12.46 12.73
N MET A 82 7.57 11.79 11.70
CA MET A 82 8.07 10.49 11.27
C MET A 82 9.53 10.55 10.81
N LEU A 83 9.87 11.52 9.95
CA LEU A 83 11.22 11.62 9.38
C LEU A 83 12.25 12.12 10.41
N ALA A 84 11.84 12.97 11.35
CA ALA A 84 12.71 13.46 12.42
C ALA A 84 13.09 12.32 13.41
N SER A 85 12.32 11.26 13.51
CA SER A 85 12.57 10.12 14.39
C SER A 85 13.81 9.31 14.02
N GLU A 86 14.31 9.44 12.79
CA GLU A 86 15.41 8.61 12.24
C GLU A 86 15.18 7.11 12.41
N ALA A 87 13.93 6.68 12.23
CA ALA A 87 13.58 5.27 12.31
C ALA A 87 14.23 4.49 11.16
N GLU A 88 14.66 3.26 11.48
CA GLU A 88 15.30 2.35 10.52
C GLU A 88 14.27 1.69 9.59
N PHE A 89 13.02 1.60 10.05
CA PHE A 89 11.91 1.06 9.27
C PHE A 89 10.74 2.03 9.26
N LEU A 90 10.37 2.48 8.08
CA LEU A 90 9.25 3.40 7.84
C LEU A 90 8.09 2.63 7.21
N ILE A 91 6.90 2.78 7.77
CA ILE A 91 5.66 2.26 7.20
C ILE A 91 4.77 3.45 6.86
N MET A 92 4.41 3.58 5.59
CA MET A 92 3.64 4.72 5.09
C MET A 92 2.38 4.26 4.36
N ASP A 93 1.25 4.84 4.73
CA ASP A 93 -0.02 4.67 4.02
C ASP A 93 -0.38 5.95 3.28
N GLU A 94 -0.42 5.86 1.94
CA GLU A 94 -0.71 6.95 1.01
C GLU A 94 0.02 8.27 1.38
N PRO A 95 1.38 8.28 1.40
CA PRO A 95 2.14 9.43 1.89
C PRO A 95 2.01 10.68 1.01
N THR A 96 1.68 10.53 -0.28
CA THR A 96 1.57 11.64 -1.24
C THR A 96 0.18 12.29 -1.25
N ASN A 97 -0.82 11.68 -0.63
CA ASN A 97 -2.17 12.24 -0.58
C ASN A 97 -2.20 13.58 0.15
N HIS A 98 -2.87 14.54 -0.44
CA HIS A 98 -3.02 15.92 0.07
C HIS A 98 -1.72 16.73 0.16
N LEU A 99 -0.62 16.26 -0.43
CA LEU A 99 0.61 17.03 -0.55
C LEU A 99 0.62 17.83 -1.86
N ASP A 100 1.23 19.00 -1.81
CA ASP A 100 1.62 19.76 -3.00
C ASP A 100 2.86 19.14 -3.68
N ILE A 101 3.13 19.57 -4.90
CA ILE A 101 4.22 19.03 -5.71
C ILE A 101 5.57 19.22 -5.03
N ASP A 102 5.80 20.37 -4.42
CA ASP A 102 7.08 20.71 -3.77
C ASP A 102 7.36 19.79 -2.57
N ALA A 103 6.32 19.49 -1.77
CA ALA A 103 6.42 18.55 -0.64
C ALA A 103 6.65 17.10 -1.12
N ILE A 104 6.02 16.69 -2.23
CA ILE A 104 6.24 15.38 -2.84
C ILE A 104 7.69 15.27 -3.33
N GLU A 105 8.20 16.25 -4.06
CA GLU A 105 9.58 16.27 -4.57
C GLU A 105 10.61 16.25 -3.43
N PHE A 106 10.34 16.99 -2.36
CA PHE A 106 11.19 16.95 -1.17
C PHE A 106 11.19 15.56 -0.54
N LEU A 107 10.01 14.96 -0.31
CA LEU A 107 9.87 13.63 0.29
C LEU A 107 10.56 12.56 -0.56
N GLU A 108 10.37 12.61 -1.87
CA GLU A 108 11.02 11.72 -2.84
C GLU A 108 12.55 11.83 -2.76
N GLY A 109 13.06 13.06 -2.82
CA GLY A 109 14.50 13.31 -2.74
C GLY A 109 15.12 12.88 -1.40
N TYR A 110 14.37 12.96 -0.31
CA TYR A 110 14.81 12.49 1.00
C TYR A 110 14.84 10.96 1.07
N LEU A 111 13.73 10.29 0.71
CA LEU A 111 13.61 8.83 0.79
C LEU A 111 14.57 8.11 -0.14
N SER A 112 14.80 8.64 -1.34
CA SER A 112 15.75 8.05 -2.31
C SER A 112 17.20 8.04 -1.82
N ARG A 113 17.55 8.92 -0.90
CA ARG A 113 18.90 9.03 -0.32
C ARG A 113 19.01 8.38 1.05
N SER A 114 17.89 8.11 1.70
CA SER A 114 17.88 7.52 3.03
C SER A 114 18.27 6.04 2.98
N ARG A 115 18.84 5.54 4.08
CA ARG A 115 19.20 4.11 4.23
C ARG A 115 18.16 3.30 4.99
N CYS A 116 16.99 3.90 5.25
CA CYS A 116 15.91 3.21 5.96
C CYS A 116 15.26 2.14 5.07
N THR A 117 14.68 1.14 5.71
CA THR A 117 13.77 0.21 5.04
C THR A 117 12.40 0.86 4.96
N LEU A 118 11.81 0.89 3.77
CA LEU A 118 10.50 1.50 3.52
C LEU A 118 9.49 0.44 3.10
N LEU A 119 8.36 0.39 3.80
CA LEU A 119 7.15 -0.30 3.37
C LEU A 119 6.06 0.74 3.12
N MET A 120 5.56 0.81 1.90
CA MET A 120 4.62 1.85 1.51
C MET A 120 3.44 1.26 0.75
N VAL A 121 2.25 1.78 1.04
CA VAL A 121 1.05 1.60 0.22
C VAL A 121 0.79 2.91 -0.50
N THR A 122 0.69 2.89 -1.83
CA THR A 122 0.39 4.10 -2.61
C THR A 122 -0.24 3.77 -3.96
N HIS A 123 -1.03 4.70 -4.46
CA HIS A 123 -1.54 4.72 -5.83
C HIS A 123 -0.71 5.61 -6.76
N ASP A 124 0.26 6.34 -6.22
CA ASP A 124 1.16 7.20 -6.99
C ASP A 124 2.29 6.40 -7.63
N ARG A 125 2.11 6.13 -8.93
CA ARG A 125 3.05 5.31 -9.72
C ARG A 125 4.40 5.99 -9.91
N TYR A 126 4.41 7.32 -10.04
CA TYR A 126 5.63 8.10 -10.25
C TYR A 126 6.49 8.11 -8.98
N PHE A 127 5.84 8.33 -7.84
CA PHE A 127 6.52 8.29 -6.56
C PHE A 127 7.08 6.89 -6.27
N LEU A 128 6.28 5.83 -6.51
CA LEU A 128 6.70 4.46 -6.34
C LEU A 128 7.94 4.13 -7.19
N ASP A 129 7.95 4.55 -8.45
CA ASP A 129 9.03 4.26 -9.41
C ASP A 129 10.36 4.91 -9.01
N ARG A 130 10.32 6.05 -8.33
CA ARG A 130 11.50 6.80 -7.90
C ARG A 130 12.04 6.41 -6.53
N VAL A 131 11.19 5.92 -5.65
CA VAL A 131 11.53 5.64 -4.25
C VAL A 131 11.71 4.15 -3.98
N CYS A 132 10.93 3.29 -4.63
CA CYS A 132 10.89 1.86 -4.35
C CYS A 132 11.73 1.03 -5.35
N ASN A 133 12.35 -0.04 -4.84
CA ASN A 133 13.10 -1.01 -5.64
C ASN A 133 12.41 -2.37 -5.72
N THR A 134 11.28 -2.52 -5.06
CA THR A 134 10.52 -3.77 -4.98
C THR A 134 9.04 -3.44 -4.85
N VAL A 135 8.21 -4.09 -5.66
CA VAL A 135 6.76 -3.98 -5.61
C VAL A 135 6.18 -5.30 -5.09
N MET A 136 5.25 -5.21 -4.15
CA MET A 136 4.48 -6.33 -3.65
C MET A 136 3.03 -6.20 -4.11
N GLU A 137 2.52 -7.22 -4.78
CA GLU A 137 1.12 -7.31 -5.20
C GLU A 137 0.40 -8.34 -4.35
N MET A 138 -0.70 -7.94 -3.71
CA MET A 138 -1.63 -8.86 -3.06
C MET A 138 -2.73 -9.23 -4.05
N ASP A 139 -2.81 -10.51 -4.41
CA ASP A 139 -3.76 -10.98 -5.39
C ASP A 139 -4.28 -12.37 -5.03
N HIS A 140 -5.60 -12.55 -4.97
CA HIS A 140 -6.28 -13.81 -4.62
C HIS A 140 -5.72 -14.51 -3.36
N GLY A 141 -5.36 -13.73 -2.32
CA GLY A 141 -4.84 -14.25 -1.05
C GLY A 141 -3.37 -14.66 -1.09
N ALA A 142 -2.67 -14.39 -2.17
CA ALA A 142 -1.23 -14.59 -2.31
C ALA A 142 -0.49 -13.26 -2.45
N ILE A 143 0.78 -13.24 -2.03
CA ILE A 143 1.66 -12.09 -2.18
C ILE A 143 2.70 -12.42 -3.25
N TYR A 144 2.75 -11.61 -4.28
CA TYR A 144 3.74 -11.69 -5.35
C TYR A 144 4.73 -10.54 -5.21
N THR A 145 6.02 -10.86 -5.28
CA THR A 145 7.10 -9.87 -5.11
C THR A 145 7.83 -9.69 -6.43
N TYR A 146 7.94 -8.46 -6.88
CA TYR A 146 8.60 -8.06 -8.11
C TYR A 146 9.73 -7.10 -7.79
N ARG A 147 10.96 -7.47 -8.17
CA ARG A 147 12.12 -6.59 -8.04
C ARG A 147 12.25 -5.71 -9.27
N GLY A 148 12.60 -4.47 -9.05
CA GLY A 148 12.76 -3.45 -10.08
C GLY A 148 11.72 -2.34 -9.96
N ASN A 149 11.59 -1.55 -11.01
CA ASN A 149 10.68 -0.43 -11.09
C ASN A 149 9.23 -0.85 -11.42
N TYR A 150 8.33 0.11 -11.45
CA TYR A 150 6.91 -0.12 -11.74
C TYR A 150 6.68 -0.73 -13.14
N GLN A 151 7.49 -0.36 -14.12
CA GLN A 151 7.40 -0.92 -15.47
C GLN A 151 7.73 -2.43 -15.46
N ASN A 152 8.80 -2.84 -14.78
CA ASN A 152 9.13 -4.26 -14.60
C ASN A 152 8.05 -5.04 -13.88
N PHE A 153 7.38 -4.41 -12.90
CA PHE A 153 6.23 -5.00 -12.24
C PHE A 153 5.10 -5.29 -13.24
N LEU A 154 4.73 -4.31 -14.08
CA LEU A 154 3.65 -4.49 -15.07
C LEU A 154 3.95 -5.62 -16.04
N GLU A 155 5.15 -5.67 -16.61
CA GLU A 155 5.57 -6.71 -17.55
C GLU A 155 5.50 -8.11 -16.92
N LYS A 156 6.10 -8.27 -15.75
CA LYS A 156 6.10 -9.56 -15.03
C LYS A 156 4.71 -9.98 -14.56
N ARG A 157 3.88 -9.01 -14.19
CA ARG A 157 2.49 -9.25 -13.85
C ARG A 157 1.70 -9.76 -15.06
N GLU A 158 1.86 -9.13 -16.22
CA GLU A 158 1.22 -9.57 -17.47
C GLU A 158 1.68 -10.97 -17.86
N GLU A 159 2.99 -11.27 -17.80
CA GLU A 159 3.52 -12.61 -18.03
C GLU A 159 2.92 -13.65 -17.07
N ARG A 160 2.83 -13.32 -15.78
CA ARG A 160 2.21 -14.20 -14.78
C ARG A 160 0.76 -14.51 -15.13
N ILE A 161 -0.02 -13.48 -15.48
CA ILE A 161 -1.43 -13.63 -15.86
C ILE A 161 -1.58 -14.45 -17.14
N ALA A 162 -0.75 -14.19 -18.15
CA ALA A 162 -0.74 -14.92 -19.41
C ALA A 162 -0.42 -16.41 -19.20
N ASN A 163 0.59 -16.72 -18.38
CA ASN A 163 0.95 -18.08 -18.04
C ASN A 163 -0.18 -18.80 -17.30
N TYR A 164 -0.80 -18.15 -16.32
CA TYR A 164 -1.94 -18.69 -15.57
C TYR A 164 -3.11 -19.00 -16.49
N ASN A 165 -3.45 -18.09 -17.40
CA ASN A 165 -4.52 -18.30 -18.38
C ASN A 165 -4.20 -19.43 -19.36
N SER A 166 -2.95 -19.51 -19.84
CA SER A 166 -2.49 -20.60 -20.70
C SER A 166 -2.59 -21.97 -20.02
N GLU A 167 -2.20 -22.07 -18.76
CA GLU A 167 -2.35 -23.30 -17.97
C GLU A 167 -3.83 -23.68 -17.79
N THR A 168 -4.67 -22.68 -17.49
CA THR A 168 -6.12 -22.89 -17.35
C THR A 168 -6.74 -23.39 -18.66
N ASP A 169 -6.33 -22.86 -19.80
CA ASP A 169 -6.81 -23.30 -21.12
C ASP A 169 -6.34 -24.72 -21.46
N LYS A 170 -5.11 -25.09 -21.06
CA LYS A 170 -4.64 -26.50 -21.18
C LYS A 170 -5.51 -27.44 -20.34
N VAL A 171 -5.80 -27.06 -19.09
CA VAL A 171 -6.68 -27.83 -18.20
C VAL A 171 -8.08 -27.96 -18.80
N ARG A 172 -8.64 -26.88 -19.33
CA ARG A 172 -9.95 -26.88 -20.00
C ARG A 172 -9.98 -27.81 -21.24
N ASN A 173 -8.91 -27.80 -22.02
CA ASN A 173 -8.80 -28.68 -23.19
C ASN A 173 -8.73 -30.15 -22.77
N ILE A 174 -7.99 -30.49 -21.70
CA ILE A 174 -7.96 -31.83 -21.14
C ILE A 174 -9.37 -32.20 -20.62
N LEU A 175 -10.01 -31.32 -19.89
CA LEU A 175 -11.34 -31.50 -19.34
C LEU A 175 -12.37 -31.81 -20.45
N ARG A 176 -12.30 -31.07 -21.57
CA ARG A 176 -13.19 -31.31 -22.73
C ARG A 176 -13.00 -32.74 -23.31
N ARG A 177 -11.75 -33.16 -23.47
CA ARG A 177 -11.42 -34.54 -23.95
C ARG A 177 -11.89 -35.62 -22.97
N GLU A 178 -11.70 -35.39 -21.67
CA GLU A 178 -12.18 -36.34 -20.67
C GLU A 178 -13.71 -36.40 -20.59
N LEU A 179 -14.39 -35.25 -20.78
CA LEU A 179 -15.85 -35.20 -20.84
C LEU A 179 -16.39 -35.97 -22.05
N GLU A 180 -15.78 -35.83 -23.23
CA GLU A 180 -16.12 -36.56 -24.44
C GLU A 180 -15.91 -38.06 -24.22
N TRP A 181 -14.82 -38.43 -23.56
CA TRP A 181 -14.56 -39.84 -23.23
C TRP A 181 -15.61 -40.41 -22.26
N ILE A 182 -15.97 -39.70 -21.19
CA ILE A 182 -17.02 -40.11 -20.24
C ILE A 182 -18.36 -40.28 -20.96
N ARG A 183 -18.68 -39.41 -21.90
CA ARG A 183 -19.93 -39.51 -22.68
C ARG A 183 -19.95 -40.62 -23.70
N SER A 184 -18.81 -41.02 -24.25
CA SER A 184 -18.69 -42.02 -25.29
C SER A 184 -18.53 -43.45 -24.73
N THR A 185 -18.19 -43.62 -23.44
CA THR A 185 -17.90 -44.94 -22.87
C THR A 185 -19.11 -45.47 -22.11
N PRO A 186 -19.78 -46.55 -22.57
CA PRO A 186 -20.85 -47.17 -21.82
C PRO A 186 -20.30 -47.82 -20.56
N CYS A 187 -20.90 -47.54 -19.41
CA CYS A 187 -20.73 -48.10 -18.06
C CYS A 187 -19.61 -49.12 -17.87
N ALA A 188 -18.38 -48.68 -17.74
CA ALA A 188 -17.26 -49.55 -17.39
C ALA A 188 -17.24 -49.79 -15.86
N ARG A 189 -17.56 -51.00 -15.44
CA ARG A 189 -17.56 -51.43 -14.02
C ARG A 189 -16.16 -51.70 -13.43
N THR A 190 -15.12 -51.10 -13.99
CA THR A 190 -13.73 -51.33 -13.53
C THR A 190 -13.20 -50.17 -12.69
N GLY A 191 -12.36 -50.48 -11.68
CA GLY A 191 -11.77 -49.50 -10.78
C GLY A 191 -10.98 -48.38 -11.50
N LYS A 192 -10.43 -48.64 -12.68
CA LYS A 192 -9.76 -47.68 -13.56
C LYS A 192 -10.70 -46.56 -14.07
N ALA A 193 -11.96 -46.93 -14.38
CA ALA A 193 -12.96 -45.94 -14.79
C ALA A 193 -13.33 -44.99 -13.64
N ARG A 194 -13.41 -45.51 -12.42
CA ARG A 194 -13.72 -44.71 -11.22
C ARG A 194 -12.61 -43.70 -10.88
N TYR A 195 -11.35 -44.12 -10.96
CA TYR A 195 -10.20 -43.21 -10.78
C TYR A 195 -10.21 -42.07 -11.80
N ARG A 196 -10.47 -42.38 -13.06
CA ARG A 196 -10.49 -41.35 -14.12
C ARG A 196 -11.67 -40.39 -13.99
N ILE A 197 -12.81 -40.85 -13.49
CA ILE A 197 -13.97 -40.02 -13.17
C ILE A 197 -13.64 -39.06 -12.01
N ASN A 198 -12.98 -39.54 -10.96
CA ASN A 198 -12.56 -38.68 -9.85
C ASN A 198 -11.56 -37.65 -10.32
N ALA A 199 -10.56 -38.04 -11.10
CA ALA A 199 -9.59 -37.10 -11.70
C ALA A 199 -10.26 -36.06 -12.61
N PHE A 200 -11.37 -36.40 -13.27
CA PHE A 200 -12.17 -35.45 -14.03
C PHE A 200 -12.79 -34.35 -13.12
N TYR A 201 -13.33 -34.73 -11.98
CA TYR A 201 -13.90 -33.74 -11.05
C TYR A 201 -12.82 -32.83 -10.47
N ASP A 202 -11.64 -33.33 -10.12
CA ASP A 202 -10.50 -32.54 -9.68
C ASP A 202 -10.03 -31.54 -10.77
N LEU A 203 -10.01 -32.01 -12.05
CA LEU A 203 -9.70 -31.13 -13.19
C LEU A 203 -10.78 -30.08 -13.42
N LYS A 204 -12.04 -30.41 -13.20
CA LYS A 204 -13.17 -29.51 -13.33
C LYS A 204 -13.07 -28.37 -12.32
N ASP A 205 -12.72 -28.66 -11.08
CA ASP A 205 -12.53 -27.66 -10.04
C ASP A 205 -11.35 -26.75 -10.36
N ARG A 206 -10.24 -27.30 -10.85
CA ARG A 206 -9.10 -26.48 -11.34
C ARG A 206 -9.47 -25.62 -12.54
N ALA A 207 -10.24 -26.13 -13.49
CA ALA A 207 -10.67 -25.40 -14.67
C ALA A 207 -11.65 -24.25 -14.37
N SER A 208 -12.34 -24.31 -13.22
CA SER A 208 -13.23 -23.24 -12.76
C SER A 208 -12.48 -22.06 -12.17
N GLN A 209 -11.21 -22.23 -11.77
CA GLN A 209 -10.33 -21.21 -11.22
C GLN A 209 -9.72 -20.39 -12.36
N VAL A 210 -10.55 -19.58 -13.03
CA VAL A 210 -10.06 -18.61 -14.03
C VAL A 210 -9.55 -17.38 -13.29
N TYR A 211 -8.41 -16.85 -13.72
CA TYR A 211 -7.99 -15.52 -13.28
C TYR A 211 -9.03 -14.50 -13.73
N THR A 212 -9.87 -14.09 -12.82
CA THR A 212 -10.82 -13.01 -13.00
C THR A 212 -10.30 -11.85 -12.19
N GLN A 213 -9.79 -10.81 -12.84
CA GLN A 213 -9.49 -9.57 -12.18
C GLN A 213 -10.81 -9.07 -11.57
N LYS A 214 -10.96 -9.19 -10.25
CA LYS A 214 -12.09 -8.58 -9.56
C LYS A 214 -11.91 -7.07 -9.70
N GLN A 215 -12.57 -6.46 -10.67
CA GLN A 215 -12.82 -5.04 -10.62
C GLN A 215 -13.62 -4.82 -9.34
N VAL A 216 -13.05 -4.10 -8.40
CA VAL A 216 -13.80 -3.54 -7.30
C VAL A 216 -14.75 -2.55 -7.95
N ASN A 217 -15.98 -2.98 -8.24
CA ASN A 217 -17.06 -2.07 -8.54
C ASN A 217 -17.29 -1.30 -7.23
N MET A 218 -16.70 -0.13 -7.14
CA MET A 218 -17.20 0.88 -6.22
C MET A 218 -18.57 1.25 -6.74
N ASP A 219 -19.61 0.56 -6.25
CA ASP A 219 -20.97 1.08 -6.39
C ASP A 219 -20.92 2.49 -5.81
N PRO A 220 -21.29 3.53 -6.60
CA PRO A 220 -21.37 4.87 -6.06
C PRO A 220 -22.34 4.79 -4.90
N MET A 221 -21.88 5.12 -3.70
CA MET A 221 -22.65 5.14 -2.48
C MET A 221 -24.04 5.70 -2.81
N LYS A 222 -25.09 4.87 -2.73
CA LYS A 222 -26.47 5.29 -2.68
C LYS A 222 -26.66 6.02 -1.35
N GLY A 223 -26.36 7.30 -1.33
CA GLY A 223 -26.42 8.09 -0.10
C GLY A 223 -26.15 9.58 -0.27
N SER A 224 -26.11 10.11 -1.48
CA SER A 224 -26.17 11.56 -1.65
C SER A 224 -27.62 11.98 -1.79
N THR A 225 -28.20 12.39 -0.68
CA THR A 225 -29.42 13.23 -0.67
C THR A 225 -29.18 14.40 -1.62
N ARG A 226 -29.92 14.43 -2.73
CA ARG A 226 -30.00 15.58 -3.64
C ARG A 226 -30.34 16.82 -2.80
N LEU A 227 -29.37 17.68 -2.62
CA LEU A 227 -29.64 19.06 -2.20
C LEU A 227 -30.44 19.71 -3.31
N GLY A 228 -31.70 20.02 -2.98
CA GLY A 228 -32.66 20.63 -3.90
C GLY A 228 -32.15 21.95 -4.43
N THR A 229 -32.17 22.10 -5.73
CA THR A 229 -32.03 23.34 -6.47
C THR A 229 -33.15 24.32 -6.01
N LYS A 230 -32.81 25.24 -5.13
CA LYS A 230 -33.60 26.45 -4.94
C LYS A 230 -32.77 27.62 -5.47
N ILE A 231 -33.05 27.99 -6.70
CA ILE A 231 -32.60 29.24 -7.30
C ILE A 231 -33.51 30.32 -6.70
N ILE A 232 -32.93 31.27 -6.01
CA ILE A 232 -33.62 32.48 -5.54
C ILE A 232 -33.42 33.52 -6.66
N ASN A 233 -34.56 34.05 -7.11
CA ASN A 233 -34.67 35.31 -7.87
C ASN A 233 -34.21 36.48 -7.03
#